data_ca6c99115479ee01b8dc9c593f3211b1
#
_entry.id   ca6c99115479ee01b8dc9c593f3211b1
#
_cell.length_a   1.000
_cell.length_b   1.000
_cell.length_c   1.000
_cell.angle_alpha   90.00
_cell.angle_beta   90.00
_cell.angle_gamma   90.00
#
_symmetry.space_group_name_H-M   'P 1'
#
loop_
_entity.id
_entity.type
_entity.pdbx_description
1 polymer ?
#
loop_
_entity_poly.entity_id
_entity_poly.type
_entity_poly.pdbx_seq_one_letter_code
_entity_poly.pdbx_strand_id
1 'polypeptide(L)'
;MNEEKQPNFPDKYHLSRKESVYLLKKNIVELVYNAGKFEGLNTTLLQTEEIIKYNRANNVAVDDVLTVVNLKRGFEMRLNAVQEPLIETSKRINRIVAAEDALFPGEIRSGGVEVSTIQGRYVPPILTEDDVKNQYHKIMSQEISETEKALHLFLFISKNQIFWNGNVSTALLIANKIMFSKCLGLLSVPENVSMKFNELLSKYYNS
;
A
#
# COMPACT_ATOMS: atom_id res chain seq x y z
N MET A 1 31.79 -3.64 19.22
CA MET A 1 30.77 -3.79 18.18
C MET A 1 29.60 -2.91 18.61
N ASN A 2 29.41 -1.77 17.94
CA ASN A 2 28.24 -0.94 18.19
C ASN A 2 27.03 -1.70 17.61
N GLU A 3 26.18 -2.22 18.47
CA GLU A 3 24.83 -2.62 18.04
C GLU A 3 24.14 -1.36 17.53
N GLU A 4 24.02 -1.23 16.20
CA GLU A 4 23.12 -0.23 15.62
C GLU A 4 21.73 -0.52 16.17
N LYS A 5 21.27 0.32 17.11
CA LYS A 5 19.90 0.25 17.60
C LYS A 5 18.97 0.29 16.39
N GLN A 6 18.24 -0.80 16.15
CA GLN A 6 17.20 -0.79 15.12
C GLN A 6 16.25 0.39 15.39
N PRO A 7 15.87 1.15 14.35
CA PRO A 7 14.96 2.26 14.52
C PRO A 7 13.65 1.75 15.13
N ASN A 8 13.21 2.36 16.21
CA ASN A 8 11.94 2.05 16.88
C ASN A 8 10.86 3.00 16.35
N PHE A 9 9.75 2.45 15.85
CA PHE A 9 8.60 3.19 15.34
C PHE A 9 7.40 3.05 16.29
N PRO A 10 7.36 3.80 17.40
CA PRO A 10 6.26 3.70 18.38
C PRO A 10 4.92 4.16 17.78
N ASP A 11 3.83 3.71 18.40
CA ASP A 11 2.49 4.22 18.08
C ASP A 11 2.37 5.68 18.52
N LYS A 12 2.47 6.59 17.54
CA LYS A 12 2.57 8.03 17.79
C LYS A 12 1.23 8.70 18.08
N TYR A 13 0.15 8.18 17.51
CA TYR A 13 -1.19 8.76 17.62
C TYR A 13 -2.17 7.75 18.21
N HIS A 14 -3.12 8.26 18.98
CA HIS A 14 -4.21 7.48 19.57
C HIS A 14 -5.51 8.25 19.35
N LEU A 15 -6.16 7.97 18.23
CA LEU A 15 -7.38 8.65 17.81
C LEU A 15 -8.61 7.87 18.29
N SER A 16 -9.73 8.54 18.41
CA SER A 16 -11.02 7.86 18.45
C SER A 16 -11.39 7.30 17.06
N ARG A 17 -12.32 6.35 17.02
CA ARG A 17 -12.85 5.84 15.75
C ARG A 17 -13.44 6.94 14.87
N LYS A 18 -14.13 7.90 15.49
CA LYS A 18 -14.73 9.06 14.79
C LYS A 18 -13.67 9.94 14.15
N GLU A 19 -12.60 10.24 14.88
CA GLU A 19 -11.48 11.02 14.36
C GLU A 19 -10.75 10.30 13.23
N SER A 20 -10.54 8.97 13.34
CA SER A 20 -9.91 8.16 12.30
C SER A 20 -10.73 8.19 11.00
N VAL A 21 -12.06 8.05 11.09
CA VAL A 21 -12.96 8.15 9.94
C VAL A 21 -12.92 9.55 9.33
N TYR A 22 -12.96 10.59 10.17
CA TYR A 22 -12.87 11.99 9.72
C TYR A 22 -11.54 12.26 9.01
N LEU A 23 -10.43 11.82 9.60
CA LEU A 23 -9.09 12.00 9.04
C LEU A 23 -8.97 11.35 7.66
N LEU A 24 -9.45 10.11 7.50
CA LEU A 24 -9.46 9.43 6.21
C LEU A 24 -10.27 10.20 5.17
N LYS A 25 -11.51 10.57 5.49
CA LYS A 25 -12.39 11.29 4.57
C LYS A 25 -11.82 12.65 4.16
N LYS A 26 -11.23 13.37 5.12
CA LYS A 26 -10.64 14.69 4.87
C LYS A 26 -9.45 14.63 3.92
N ASN A 27 -8.63 13.57 4.04
CA ASN A 27 -7.39 13.45 3.29
C ASN A 27 -7.47 12.48 2.09
N ILE A 28 -8.66 11.97 1.75
CA ILE A 28 -8.82 10.92 0.73
C ILE A 28 -8.22 11.32 -0.63
N VAL A 29 -8.35 12.57 -1.04
CA VAL A 29 -7.81 13.08 -2.31
C VAL A 29 -6.29 13.00 -2.32
N GLU A 30 -5.65 13.51 -1.28
CA GLU A 30 -4.19 13.51 -1.14
C GLU A 30 -3.63 12.09 -0.99
N LEU A 31 -4.31 11.24 -0.23
CA LEU A 31 -3.91 9.82 -0.08
C LEU A 31 -3.94 9.08 -1.42
N VAL A 32 -4.98 9.27 -2.21
CA VAL A 32 -5.11 8.65 -3.53
C VAL A 32 -4.10 9.23 -4.51
N TYR A 33 -3.93 10.56 -4.51
CA TYR A 33 -2.93 11.23 -5.34
C TYR A 33 -1.52 10.70 -5.08
N ASN A 34 -1.11 10.64 -3.81
CA ASN A 34 0.20 10.15 -3.41
C ASN A 34 0.39 8.66 -3.74
N ALA A 35 -0.62 7.82 -3.48
CA ALA A 35 -0.60 6.40 -3.82
C ALA A 35 -0.52 6.18 -5.34
N GLY A 36 -1.18 7.02 -6.13
CA GLY A 36 -1.15 6.98 -7.59
C GLY A 36 0.26 7.10 -8.18
N LYS A 37 1.19 7.74 -7.47
CA LYS A 37 2.59 7.83 -7.91
C LYS A 37 3.30 6.47 -7.95
N PHE A 38 2.83 5.49 -7.19
CA PHE A 38 3.33 4.11 -7.26
C PHE A 38 2.84 3.36 -8.50
N GLU A 39 1.70 3.79 -9.05
CA GLU A 39 1.11 3.24 -10.26
C GLU A 39 1.48 4.06 -11.53
N GLY A 40 2.40 5.00 -11.39
CA GLY A 40 2.85 5.83 -12.51
C GLY A 40 1.84 6.90 -12.97
N LEU A 41 0.83 7.21 -12.16
CA LEU A 41 -0.17 8.23 -12.51
C LEU A 41 0.46 9.61 -12.73
N ASN A 42 0.08 10.23 -13.86
CA ASN A 42 0.48 11.59 -14.23
C ASN A 42 -0.58 12.65 -13.86
N THR A 43 -1.65 12.26 -13.17
CA THR A 43 -2.66 13.21 -12.71
C THR A 43 -2.08 14.22 -11.74
N THR A 44 -2.57 15.46 -11.83
CA THR A 44 -2.32 16.47 -10.80
C THR A 44 -3.23 16.25 -9.59
N LEU A 45 -2.91 16.88 -8.47
CA LEU A 45 -3.77 16.84 -7.28
C LEU A 45 -5.17 17.37 -7.58
N LEU A 46 -5.28 18.45 -8.39
CA LEU A 46 -6.56 19.03 -8.80
C LEU A 46 -7.39 18.05 -9.65
N GLN A 47 -6.76 17.41 -10.65
CA GLN A 47 -7.44 16.38 -11.47
C GLN A 47 -7.91 15.21 -10.63
N THR A 48 -7.07 14.75 -9.67
CA THR A 48 -7.46 13.69 -8.72
C THR A 48 -8.67 14.13 -7.87
N GLU A 49 -8.69 15.39 -7.40
CA GLU A 49 -9.83 15.95 -6.68
C GLU A 49 -11.10 16.00 -7.53
N GLU A 50 -11.00 16.46 -8.78
CA GLU A 50 -12.12 16.52 -9.72
C GLU A 50 -12.74 15.13 -9.97
N ILE A 51 -11.90 14.11 -10.14
CA ILE A 51 -12.36 12.72 -10.29
C ILE A 51 -13.08 12.25 -9.03
N ILE A 52 -12.44 12.44 -7.86
CA ILE A 52 -12.95 11.88 -6.59
C ILE A 52 -14.22 12.56 -6.10
N LYS A 53 -14.27 13.91 -6.16
CA LYS A 53 -15.35 14.69 -5.56
C LYS A 53 -16.46 15.04 -6.54
N TYR A 54 -16.12 15.25 -7.82
CA TYR A 54 -17.05 15.82 -8.80
C TYR A 54 -17.35 14.88 -9.96
N ASN A 55 -16.74 13.68 -10.00
CA ASN A 55 -16.84 12.72 -11.10
C ASN A 55 -16.52 13.36 -12.47
N ARG A 56 -15.51 14.22 -12.52
CA ARG A 56 -15.05 14.92 -13.72
C ARG A 56 -13.63 14.49 -14.05
N ALA A 57 -13.36 14.21 -15.31
CA ALA A 57 -12.07 13.72 -15.79
C ALA A 57 -11.63 14.52 -17.04
N ASN A 58 -11.40 15.82 -16.87
CA ASN A 58 -10.97 16.67 -17.97
C ASN A 58 -9.50 16.43 -18.29
N ASN A 59 -9.19 16.06 -19.54
CA ASN A 59 -7.84 15.81 -20.04
C ASN A 59 -7.06 14.76 -19.20
N VAL A 60 -7.74 13.72 -18.72
CA VAL A 60 -7.15 12.58 -18.01
C VAL A 60 -7.43 11.33 -18.84
N ALA A 61 -6.42 10.48 -19.00
CA ALA A 61 -6.60 9.19 -19.67
C ALA A 61 -7.58 8.30 -18.88
N VAL A 62 -8.35 7.49 -19.61
CA VAL A 62 -9.36 6.62 -18.99
C VAL A 62 -8.74 5.68 -17.98
N ASP A 63 -7.58 5.10 -18.27
CA ASP A 63 -6.87 4.17 -17.39
C ASP A 63 -6.43 4.88 -16.09
N ASP A 64 -5.96 6.13 -16.18
CA ASP A 64 -5.62 6.95 -15.01
C ASP A 64 -6.88 7.22 -14.15
N VAL A 65 -8.03 7.47 -14.77
CA VAL A 65 -9.30 7.65 -14.04
C VAL A 65 -9.68 6.38 -13.29
N LEU A 66 -9.57 5.22 -13.94
CA LEU A 66 -9.87 3.93 -13.34
C LEU A 66 -8.94 3.66 -12.16
N THR A 67 -7.65 3.92 -12.30
CA THR A 67 -6.66 3.76 -11.22
C THR A 67 -6.98 4.67 -10.03
N VAL A 68 -7.31 5.94 -10.25
CA VAL A 68 -7.75 6.86 -9.17
C VAL A 68 -8.99 6.32 -8.44
N VAL A 69 -9.99 5.86 -9.19
CA VAL A 69 -11.23 5.31 -8.61
C VAL A 69 -10.95 4.03 -7.82
N ASN A 70 -10.11 3.14 -8.34
CA ASN A 70 -9.75 1.88 -7.69
C ASN A 70 -8.93 2.13 -6.42
N LEU A 71 -7.96 3.05 -6.42
CA LEU A 71 -7.24 3.46 -5.22
C LEU A 71 -8.18 4.04 -4.16
N LYS A 72 -9.11 4.93 -4.56
CA LYS A 72 -10.15 5.46 -3.66
C LYS A 72 -10.95 4.33 -3.02
N ARG A 73 -11.46 3.39 -3.81
CA ARG A 73 -12.20 2.21 -3.31
C ARG A 73 -11.36 1.38 -2.34
N GLY A 74 -10.09 1.15 -2.65
CA GLY A 74 -9.15 0.46 -1.76
C GLY A 74 -9.00 1.18 -0.41
N PHE A 75 -8.91 2.51 -0.41
CA PHE A 75 -8.90 3.31 0.81
C PHE A 75 -10.23 3.25 1.57
N GLU A 76 -11.37 3.25 0.92
CA GLU A 76 -12.71 3.21 1.54
C GLU A 76 -13.09 1.83 2.09
N MET A 77 -12.54 0.73 1.55
CA MET A 77 -12.76 -0.62 2.08
C MET A 77 -12.41 -0.76 3.57
N ARG A 78 -11.52 0.09 4.10
CA ARG A 78 -11.13 0.10 5.52
C ARG A 78 -12.24 0.56 6.45
N LEU A 79 -13.21 1.31 5.95
CA LEU A 79 -14.37 1.75 6.73
C LEU A 79 -15.28 0.57 7.11
N ASN A 80 -15.24 -0.50 6.33
CA ASN A 80 -16.01 -1.71 6.55
C ASN A 80 -15.22 -2.66 7.48
N ALA A 81 -15.72 -2.85 8.70
CA ALA A 81 -15.12 -3.73 9.70
C ALA A 81 -15.45 -5.21 9.40
N VAL A 82 -14.99 -5.74 8.28
CA VAL A 82 -15.04 -7.17 8.04
C VAL A 82 -13.88 -7.82 8.76
N GLN A 83 -14.18 -8.69 9.74
CA GLN A 83 -13.17 -9.56 10.36
C GLN A 83 -12.89 -10.70 9.38
N GLU A 84 -11.79 -10.59 8.67
CA GLU A 84 -11.31 -11.63 7.78
C GLU A 84 -9.79 -11.81 7.95
N PRO A 85 -9.23 -12.95 7.59
CA PRO A 85 -7.78 -13.16 7.58
C PRO A 85 -7.07 -12.08 6.75
N LEU A 86 -5.89 -11.65 7.19
CA LEU A 86 -5.14 -10.58 6.55
C LEU A 86 -4.79 -10.89 5.09
N ILE A 87 -4.55 -12.16 4.77
CA ILE A 87 -4.29 -12.60 3.40
C ILE A 87 -5.51 -12.37 2.49
N GLU A 88 -6.71 -12.69 2.96
CA GLU A 88 -7.94 -12.46 2.18
C GLU A 88 -8.21 -10.97 1.99
N THR A 89 -7.94 -10.17 3.04
CA THR A 89 -7.96 -8.71 2.90
C THR A 89 -6.98 -8.23 1.82
N SER A 90 -5.76 -8.75 1.81
CA SER A 90 -4.72 -8.38 0.85
C SER A 90 -5.14 -8.74 -0.58
N LYS A 91 -5.64 -9.95 -0.79
CA LYS A 91 -6.14 -10.42 -2.09
C LYS A 91 -7.31 -9.56 -2.58
N ARG A 92 -8.23 -9.20 -1.68
CA ARG A 92 -9.39 -8.36 -2.01
C ARG A 92 -8.98 -6.93 -2.36
N ILE A 93 -8.04 -6.33 -1.62
CA ILE A 93 -7.50 -5.01 -1.94
C ILE A 93 -6.79 -5.05 -3.29
N ASN A 94 -5.90 -6.02 -3.51
CA ASN A 94 -5.18 -6.15 -4.77
C ASN A 94 -6.12 -6.33 -5.96
N ARG A 95 -7.17 -7.13 -5.82
CA ARG A 95 -8.20 -7.32 -6.87
C ARG A 95 -8.85 -6.01 -7.30
N ILE A 96 -8.92 -5.01 -6.41
CA ILE A 96 -9.47 -3.71 -6.74
C ILE A 96 -8.41 -2.80 -7.34
N VAL A 97 -7.26 -2.66 -6.68
CA VAL A 97 -6.26 -1.67 -7.10
C VAL A 97 -5.48 -2.08 -8.35
N ALA A 98 -5.36 -3.37 -8.61
CA ALA A 98 -4.66 -3.92 -9.78
C ALA A 98 -5.63 -4.53 -10.82
N ALA A 99 -6.90 -4.14 -10.79
CA ALA A 99 -7.94 -4.72 -11.64
C ALA A 99 -7.63 -4.63 -13.13
N GLU A 100 -7.03 -3.53 -13.58
CA GLU A 100 -6.78 -3.26 -14.99
C GLU A 100 -5.40 -3.77 -15.46
N ASP A 101 -4.43 -3.92 -14.53
CA ASP A 101 -3.03 -4.11 -14.91
C ASP A 101 -2.45 -5.49 -14.51
N ALA A 102 -3.10 -6.22 -13.62
CA ALA A 102 -2.61 -7.53 -13.17
C ALA A 102 -3.10 -8.65 -14.08
N LEU A 103 -2.24 -9.64 -14.35
CA LEU A 103 -2.62 -10.84 -15.09
C LEU A 103 -3.77 -11.60 -14.38
N PHE A 104 -3.68 -11.72 -13.06
CA PHE A 104 -4.73 -12.32 -12.21
C PHE A 104 -4.92 -11.43 -10.96
N PRO A 105 -5.82 -10.42 -11.01
CA PRO A 105 -6.02 -9.50 -9.90
C PRO A 105 -6.46 -10.22 -8.62
N GLY A 106 -5.74 -9.97 -7.51
CA GLY A 106 -6.05 -10.55 -6.21
C GLY A 106 -5.60 -11.99 -6.00
N GLU A 107 -4.80 -12.54 -6.91
CA GLU A 107 -4.19 -13.87 -6.77
C GLU A 107 -2.71 -13.78 -6.41
N ILE A 108 -2.27 -14.61 -5.47
CA ILE A 108 -0.84 -14.79 -5.19
C ILE A 108 -0.19 -15.33 -6.45
N ARG A 109 0.86 -14.65 -6.94
CA ARG A 109 1.49 -15.04 -8.20
C ARG A 109 2.20 -16.38 -8.09
N SER A 110 2.07 -17.16 -9.14
CA SER A 110 2.74 -18.44 -9.31
C SER A 110 3.88 -18.41 -10.35
N GLY A 111 4.12 -17.25 -10.96
CA GLY A 111 5.14 -17.03 -11.97
C GLY A 111 6.14 -15.95 -11.62
N GLY A 112 7.24 -15.89 -12.39
CA GLY A 112 8.26 -14.85 -12.24
C GLY A 112 7.76 -13.49 -12.70
N VAL A 113 8.21 -12.44 -12.00
CA VAL A 113 8.07 -11.03 -12.40
C VAL A 113 9.41 -10.34 -12.24
N GLU A 114 9.60 -9.25 -12.95
CA GLU A 114 10.77 -8.37 -12.79
C GLU A 114 10.31 -6.98 -12.39
N VAL A 115 11.04 -6.35 -11.47
CA VAL A 115 10.83 -4.96 -11.09
C VAL A 115 12.02 -4.14 -11.57
N SER A 116 11.75 -3.14 -12.39
CA SER A 116 12.75 -2.16 -12.79
C SER A 116 13.03 -1.24 -11.59
N THR A 117 14.28 -1.17 -11.17
CA THR A 117 14.72 -0.31 -10.06
C THR A 117 15.83 0.64 -10.53
N ILE A 118 16.11 1.67 -9.74
CA ILE A 118 17.23 2.60 -10.01
C ILE A 118 18.59 1.85 -10.07
N GLN A 119 18.70 0.73 -9.37
CA GLN A 119 19.93 -0.09 -9.30
C GLN A 119 19.96 -1.26 -10.32
N GLY A 120 18.98 -1.34 -11.22
CA GLY A 120 18.85 -2.41 -12.19
C GLY A 120 17.59 -3.24 -11.99
N ARG A 121 17.59 -4.45 -12.49
CA ARG A 121 16.44 -5.36 -12.38
C ARG A 121 16.47 -6.14 -11.07
N TYR A 122 15.33 -6.18 -10.41
CA TYR A 122 15.10 -7.01 -9.25
C TYR A 122 14.14 -8.15 -9.61
N VAL A 123 14.51 -9.37 -9.29
CA VAL A 123 13.67 -10.57 -9.48
C VAL A 123 13.29 -11.11 -8.10
N PRO A 124 12.04 -10.86 -7.64
CA PRO A 124 11.58 -11.33 -6.35
C PRO A 124 11.33 -12.85 -6.33
N PRO A 125 11.48 -13.52 -5.18
CA PRO A 125 11.19 -14.95 -5.06
C PRO A 125 9.72 -15.23 -5.34
N ILE A 126 9.40 -16.44 -5.84
CA ILE A 126 8.02 -16.92 -5.93
C ILE A 126 7.67 -17.54 -4.57
N LEU A 127 6.65 -16.99 -3.92
CA LEU A 127 6.13 -17.47 -2.64
C LEU A 127 4.80 -18.19 -2.85
N THR A 128 4.57 -19.25 -2.11
CA THR A 128 3.24 -19.87 -2.02
C THR A 128 2.32 -19.04 -1.13
N GLU A 129 1.02 -19.25 -1.22
CA GLU A 129 0.06 -18.60 -0.33
C GLU A 129 0.32 -18.92 1.15
N ASP A 130 0.77 -20.16 1.43
CA ASP A 130 1.11 -20.58 2.80
C ASP A 130 2.39 -19.89 3.31
N ASP A 131 3.39 -19.66 2.46
CA ASP A 131 4.57 -18.85 2.82
C ASP A 131 4.15 -17.42 3.22
N VAL A 132 3.26 -16.81 2.44
CA VAL A 132 2.74 -15.46 2.72
C VAL A 132 1.95 -15.44 4.02
N LYS A 133 1.06 -16.42 4.26
CA LYS A 133 0.29 -16.54 5.51
C LYS A 133 1.22 -16.67 6.73
N ASN A 134 2.23 -17.53 6.62
CA ASN A 134 3.20 -17.75 7.69
C ASN A 134 4.00 -16.47 8.01
N GLN A 135 4.42 -15.74 6.98
CA GLN A 135 5.11 -14.46 7.19
C GLN A 135 4.20 -13.39 7.79
N TYR A 136 2.96 -13.29 7.34
CA TYR A 136 1.99 -12.38 7.95
C TYR A 136 1.78 -12.69 9.43
N HIS A 137 1.59 -13.96 9.76
CA HIS A 137 1.46 -14.39 11.15
C HIS A 137 2.72 -14.06 11.97
N LYS A 138 3.91 -14.33 11.42
CA LYS A 138 5.18 -14.00 12.07
C LYS A 138 5.32 -12.50 12.35
N ILE A 139 4.99 -11.64 11.40
CA ILE A 139 5.05 -10.17 11.58
C ILE A 139 4.03 -9.74 12.64
N MET A 140 2.79 -10.21 12.55
CA MET A 140 1.70 -9.77 13.43
C MET A 140 1.84 -10.29 14.88
N SER A 141 2.59 -11.39 15.11
CA SER A 141 2.85 -11.94 16.44
C SER A 141 4.07 -11.32 17.15
N GLN A 142 4.82 -10.43 16.51
CA GLN A 142 5.95 -9.76 17.14
C GLN A 142 5.50 -8.83 18.27
N GLU A 143 6.32 -8.74 19.33
CA GLU A 143 6.12 -7.81 20.44
C GLU A 143 6.69 -6.42 20.15
N ILE A 144 6.17 -5.79 19.09
CA ILE A 144 6.52 -4.45 18.63
C ILE A 144 5.25 -3.61 18.46
N SER A 145 5.38 -2.31 18.21
CA SER A 145 4.22 -1.43 17.98
C SER A 145 3.39 -1.88 16.77
N GLU A 146 2.12 -1.53 16.75
CA GLU A 146 1.26 -1.80 15.58
C GLU A 146 1.70 -0.98 14.35
N THR A 147 2.25 0.22 14.57
CA THR A 147 2.88 1.03 13.51
C THR A 147 4.05 0.28 12.87
N GLU A 148 4.91 -0.32 13.67
CA GLU A 148 6.07 -1.07 13.18
C GLU A 148 5.64 -2.35 12.45
N LYS A 149 4.63 -3.07 12.95
CA LYS A 149 4.01 -4.21 12.22
C LYS A 149 3.47 -3.79 10.86
N ALA A 150 2.79 -2.65 10.79
CA ALA A 150 2.27 -2.11 9.54
C ALA A 150 3.40 -1.80 8.54
N LEU A 151 4.51 -1.23 8.99
CA LEU A 151 5.69 -0.96 8.16
C LEU A 151 6.37 -2.25 7.71
N HIS A 152 6.50 -3.27 8.57
CA HIS A 152 7.05 -4.58 8.19
C HIS A 152 6.20 -5.28 7.15
N LEU A 153 4.87 -5.22 7.25
CA LEU A 153 3.97 -5.76 6.22
C LEU A 153 4.12 -5.01 4.90
N PHE A 154 4.19 -3.67 4.96
CA PHE A 154 4.44 -2.85 3.78
C PHE A 154 5.73 -3.29 3.06
N LEU A 155 6.84 -3.40 3.80
CA LEU A 155 8.13 -3.79 3.26
C LEU A 155 8.13 -5.23 2.72
N PHE A 156 7.49 -6.16 3.43
CA PHE A 156 7.38 -7.55 3.01
C PHE A 156 6.64 -7.70 1.68
N ILE A 157 5.45 -7.10 1.56
CA ILE A 157 4.65 -7.18 0.33
C ILE A 157 5.38 -6.50 -0.83
N SER A 158 5.95 -5.31 -0.59
CA SER A 158 6.67 -4.54 -1.61
C SER A 158 7.91 -5.27 -2.12
N LYS A 159 8.73 -5.88 -1.24
CA LYS A 159 9.94 -6.61 -1.64
C LYS A 159 9.61 -7.90 -2.36
N ASN A 160 8.71 -8.70 -1.82
CA ASN A 160 8.44 -10.03 -2.36
C ASN A 160 7.50 -10.00 -3.58
N GLN A 161 6.87 -8.87 -3.88
CA GLN A 161 5.98 -8.75 -5.05
C GLN A 161 5.01 -9.92 -5.12
N ILE A 162 4.26 -10.13 -4.04
CA ILE A 162 3.43 -11.35 -3.85
C ILE A 162 2.26 -11.47 -4.81
N PHE A 163 1.88 -10.37 -5.48
CA PHE A 163 0.85 -10.32 -6.51
C PHE A 163 1.47 -10.08 -7.90
N TRP A 164 0.66 -10.25 -8.94
CA TRP A 164 1.07 -10.06 -10.33
C TRP A 164 1.33 -8.58 -10.67
N ASN A 165 0.63 -7.65 -10.03
CA ASN A 165 0.85 -6.20 -10.13
C ASN A 165 0.25 -5.48 -8.91
N GLY A 166 0.44 -4.14 -8.80
CA GLY A 166 -0.13 -3.30 -7.75
C GLY A 166 0.39 -3.60 -6.33
N ASN A 167 1.59 -4.16 -6.21
CA ASN A 167 2.13 -4.62 -4.92
C ASN A 167 2.40 -3.49 -3.94
N VAL A 168 2.99 -2.37 -4.38
CA VAL A 168 3.32 -1.25 -3.48
C VAL A 168 2.06 -0.56 -2.99
N SER A 169 1.08 -0.34 -3.86
CA SER A 169 -0.22 0.21 -3.48
C SER A 169 -0.99 -0.72 -2.55
N THR A 170 -1.01 -2.03 -2.84
CA THR A 170 -1.59 -3.03 -1.94
C THR A 170 -0.92 -3.01 -0.58
N ALA A 171 0.42 -2.97 -0.54
CA ALA A 171 1.20 -2.89 0.70
C ALA A 171 0.85 -1.64 1.52
N LEU A 172 0.77 -0.48 0.87
CA LEU A 172 0.36 0.77 1.51
C LEU A 172 -1.05 0.67 2.10
N LEU A 173 -1.97 0.08 1.35
CA LEU A 173 -3.35 -0.10 1.79
C LEU A 173 -3.48 -1.09 2.94
N ILE A 174 -2.70 -2.16 2.98
CA ILE A 174 -2.66 -3.10 4.10
C ILE A 174 -2.06 -2.44 5.36
N ALA A 175 -0.93 -1.75 5.22
CA ALA A 175 -0.34 -1.01 6.34
C ALA A 175 -1.35 -0.02 6.94
N ASN A 176 -2.01 0.74 6.10
CA ASN A 176 -3.06 1.64 6.52
C ASN A 176 -4.28 0.94 7.14
N LYS A 177 -4.63 -0.29 6.74
CA LYS A 177 -5.70 -1.06 7.40
C LYS A 177 -5.33 -1.36 8.85
N ILE A 178 -4.08 -1.75 9.13
CA ILE A 178 -3.60 -1.97 10.51
C ILE A 178 -3.69 -0.65 11.29
N MET A 179 -3.07 0.42 10.78
CA MET A 179 -3.07 1.74 11.41
C MET A 179 -4.50 2.22 11.73
N PHE A 180 -5.40 2.15 10.75
CA PHE A 180 -6.79 2.57 10.90
C PHE A 180 -7.58 1.71 11.89
N SER A 181 -7.37 0.38 11.91
CA SER A 181 -8.05 -0.53 12.83
C SER A 181 -7.70 -0.25 14.29
N LYS A 182 -6.49 0.23 14.53
CA LYS A 182 -5.94 0.58 15.84
C LYS A 182 -6.03 2.09 16.15
N CYS A 183 -6.63 2.86 15.23
CA CYS A 183 -6.80 4.31 15.38
C CYS A 183 -5.47 5.08 15.54
N LEU A 184 -4.43 4.67 14.81
CA LEU A 184 -3.07 5.21 14.89
C LEU A 184 -2.75 6.25 13.80
N GLY A 185 -3.75 6.75 13.09
CA GLY A 185 -3.56 7.68 11.99
C GLY A 185 -3.47 6.99 10.62
N LEU A 186 -2.78 7.63 9.67
CA LEU A 186 -2.66 7.18 8.29
C LEU A 186 -1.21 7.25 7.83
N LEU A 187 -0.81 6.29 7.01
CA LEU A 187 0.48 6.24 6.33
C LEU A 187 0.33 6.76 4.90
N SER A 188 1.20 7.66 4.50
CA SER A 188 1.31 8.17 3.13
C SER A 188 2.77 8.45 2.79
N VAL A 189 3.09 8.41 1.50
CA VAL A 189 4.37 8.88 0.97
C VAL A 189 4.07 10.13 0.14
N PRO A 190 4.27 11.34 0.70
CA PRO A 190 4.02 12.59 -0.03
C PRO A 190 4.87 12.71 -1.29
N GLU A 191 4.34 13.36 -2.32
CA GLU A 191 5.00 13.52 -3.63
C GLU A 191 6.41 14.12 -3.51
N ASN A 192 6.59 15.12 -2.64
CA ASN A 192 7.89 15.79 -2.45
C ASN A 192 9.00 14.88 -1.91
N VAL A 193 8.69 13.72 -1.37
CA VAL A 193 9.66 12.72 -0.90
C VAL A 193 9.62 11.42 -1.72
N SER A 194 8.74 11.32 -2.72
CA SER A 194 8.52 10.09 -3.50
C SER A 194 9.79 9.62 -4.22
N MET A 195 10.59 10.53 -4.76
CA MET A 195 11.87 10.21 -5.41
C MET A 195 12.84 9.55 -4.41
N LYS A 196 12.98 10.14 -3.21
CA LYS A 196 13.84 9.59 -2.16
C LYS A 196 13.33 8.26 -1.64
N PHE A 197 12.01 8.13 -1.51
CA PHE A 197 11.37 6.88 -1.12
C PHE A 197 11.68 5.76 -2.16
N ASN A 198 11.52 6.03 -3.45
CA ASN A 198 11.79 5.06 -4.52
C ASN A 198 13.27 4.65 -4.55
N GLU A 199 14.19 5.59 -4.30
CA GLU A 199 15.62 5.29 -4.16
C GLU A 199 15.89 4.31 -3.00
N LEU A 200 15.29 4.57 -1.83
CA LEU A 200 15.44 3.71 -0.65
C LEU A 200 14.79 2.35 -0.84
N LEU A 201 13.60 2.31 -1.45
CA LEU A 201 12.90 1.08 -1.75
C LEU A 201 13.70 0.21 -2.75
N SER A 202 14.30 0.85 -3.77
CA SER A 202 15.18 0.18 -4.72
C SER A 202 16.41 -0.45 -4.03
N LYS A 203 17.03 0.26 -3.08
CA LYS A 203 18.13 -0.28 -2.27
C LYS A 203 17.67 -1.46 -1.41
N TYR A 204 16.50 -1.36 -0.83
CA TYR A 204 15.92 -2.41 0.01
C TYR A 204 15.60 -3.67 -0.80
N TYR A 205 15.18 -3.56 -2.05
CA TYR A 205 14.97 -4.72 -2.91
C TYR A 205 16.26 -5.53 -3.12
N ASN A 206 17.39 -4.85 -3.23
CA ASN A 206 18.68 -5.46 -3.53
C ASN A 206 19.54 -5.76 -2.27
N SER A 207 18.98 -5.58 -1.06
CA SER A 207 19.65 -5.87 0.22
C SER A 207 19.54 -7.34 0.66
#